data_1ff38a96f985503df83d85eaee9a8b35
#
_entry.id   1ff38a96f985503df83d85eaee9a8b35
#
_cell.length_a   1.000
_cell.length_b   1.000
_cell.length_c   1.000
_cell.angle_alpha   90.00
_cell.angle_beta   90.00
_cell.angle_gamma   90.00
#
_symmetry.space_group_name_H-M   'P 1'
#
loop_
_entity.id
_entity.type
_entity.pdbx_description
1 polymer ?
#
loop_
_entity_poly.entity_id
_entity_poly.type
_entity_poly.pdbx_seq_one_letter_code
_entity_poly.pdbx_strand_id
1 'polypeptide(L)'
;MLEKPNYKFNKNMPMPDRFINGQALGMVSRLRYGLFPMSYNGCEIIAVYNYMRLHGVKTNMADLALEIYPKGSVLMGLFGSNPYMLRYYFQKRGMSEHGITDYERFKREFPKAGSAIISFWTKRPLLSSLHTVAVESMENGGVRVYNYSN
;
A
#
# COMPACT_ATOMS: atom_id res chain seq x y z
N MET A 1 -12.78 -15.39 6.30
CA MET A 1 -12.84 -16.69 5.59
C MET A 1 -12.24 -16.66 4.18
N LEU A 2 -12.07 -15.51 3.54
CA LEU A 2 -11.44 -15.40 2.20
C LEU A 2 -9.91 -15.33 2.26
N GLU A 3 -9.33 -15.08 3.43
CA GLU A 3 -7.88 -14.88 3.58
C GLU A 3 -7.07 -16.11 3.16
N LYS A 4 -7.43 -17.28 3.65
CA LYS A 4 -6.69 -18.52 3.38
C LYS A 4 -6.73 -18.96 1.90
N PRO A 5 -7.88 -18.98 1.22
CA PRO A 5 -7.94 -19.22 -0.22
C PRO A 5 -7.17 -18.20 -1.04
N ASN A 6 -7.30 -16.92 -0.73
CA ASN A 6 -6.56 -15.85 -1.40
C ASN A 6 -5.04 -15.98 -1.18
N TYR A 7 -4.63 -16.26 0.05
CA TYR A 7 -3.23 -16.50 0.36
C TYR A 7 -2.65 -17.66 -0.44
N LYS A 8 -3.34 -18.82 -0.46
CA LYS A 8 -2.90 -19.99 -1.24
C LYS A 8 -2.77 -19.67 -2.72
N PHE A 9 -3.71 -18.91 -3.27
CA PHE A 9 -3.66 -18.45 -4.66
C PHE A 9 -2.49 -17.50 -4.89
N ASN A 10 -2.36 -16.46 -4.08
CA ASN A 10 -1.34 -15.43 -4.21
C ASN A 10 0.08 -15.95 -4.06
N LYS A 11 0.29 -16.89 -3.12
CA LYS A 11 1.61 -17.48 -2.83
C LYS A 11 2.20 -18.25 -4.02
N ASN A 12 1.35 -18.79 -4.88
CA ASN A 12 1.76 -19.54 -6.06
C ASN A 12 2.01 -18.64 -7.29
N MET A 13 1.77 -17.33 -7.16
CA MET A 13 1.97 -16.38 -8.25
C MET A 13 3.41 -15.87 -8.27
N PRO A 14 4.08 -15.87 -9.44
CA PRO A 14 5.40 -15.29 -9.56
C PRO A 14 5.32 -13.76 -9.35
N MET A 15 6.06 -13.27 -8.37
CA MET A 15 6.09 -11.85 -8.05
C MET A 15 7.38 -11.21 -8.56
N PRO A 16 7.31 -10.01 -9.15
CA PRO A 16 8.50 -9.29 -9.55
C PRO A 16 9.30 -8.85 -8.31
N ASP A 17 10.60 -9.06 -8.34
CA ASP A 17 11.52 -8.50 -7.34
C ASP A 17 11.92 -7.05 -7.69
N ARG A 18 10.94 -6.17 -7.76
CA ARG A 18 11.08 -4.76 -8.11
C ARG A 18 9.97 -3.92 -7.48
N PHE A 19 10.11 -2.59 -7.51
CA PHE A 19 9.04 -1.68 -7.17
C PHE A 19 7.82 -1.86 -8.09
N ILE A 20 6.64 -1.77 -7.51
CA ILE A 20 5.37 -1.89 -8.23
C ILE A 20 4.84 -0.49 -8.53
N ASN A 21 4.78 -0.18 -9.83
CA ASN A 21 4.23 1.06 -10.36
C ASN A 21 3.07 0.76 -11.31
N GLY A 22 1.89 0.53 -10.75
CA GLY A 22 0.68 0.19 -11.50
C GLY A 22 0.05 -1.09 -10.98
N GLN A 23 -0.93 -0.94 -10.10
CA GLN A 23 -1.65 -2.08 -9.52
C GLN A 23 -2.49 -2.86 -10.54
N ALA A 24 -2.86 -2.24 -11.65
CA ALA A 24 -3.61 -2.88 -12.73
C ALA A 24 -2.70 -3.60 -13.74
N LEU A 25 -1.38 -3.60 -13.55
CA LEU A 25 -0.43 -4.13 -14.51
C LEU A 25 0.17 -5.48 -14.09
N GLY A 26 0.43 -6.33 -15.08
CA GLY A 26 1.18 -7.57 -14.92
C GLY A 26 0.56 -8.55 -13.93
N MET A 27 1.39 -9.30 -13.23
CA MET A 27 0.96 -10.34 -12.28
C MET A 27 0.30 -9.77 -11.03
N VAL A 28 0.68 -8.56 -10.62
CA VAL A 28 0.11 -7.89 -9.45
C VAL A 28 -1.40 -7.70 -9.58
N SER A 29 -1.87 -7.36 -10.78
CA SER A 29 -3.30 -7.17 -11.07
C SER A 29 -4.15 -8.43 -10.83
N ARG A 30 -3.52 -9.61 -10.89
CA ARG A 30 -4.19 -10.91 -10.72
C ARG A 30 -4.25 -11.40 -9.27
N LEU A 31 -3.44 -10.81 -8.39
CA LEU A 31 -3.49 -11.14 -6.97
C LEU A 31 -4.87 -10.82 -6.40
N ARG A 32 -5.26 -11.54 -5.36
CA ARG A 32 -6.58 -11.42 -4.73
C ARG A 32 -6.47 -10.77 -3.37
N TYR A 33 -7.38 -9.82 -3.10
CA TYR A 33 -7.53 -9.20 -1.80
C TYR A 33 -9.02 -9.04 -1.47
N GLY A 34 -9.50 -9.83 -0.51
CA GLY A 34 -10.92 -9.96 -0.25
C GLY A 34 -11.67 -10.63 -1.40
N LEU A 35 -12.77 -10.04 -1.83
CA LEU A 35 -13.61 -10.51 -2.94
C LEU A 35 -13.07 -10.09 -4.32
N PHE A 36 -12.10 -9.18 -4.38
CA PHE A 36 -11.69 -8.51 -5.60
C PHE A 36 -10.22 -8.79 -5.94
N PRO A 37 -9.84 -8.56 -7.21
CA PRO A 37 -8.41 -8.55 -7.54
C PRO A 37 -7.71 -7.34 -6.92
N MET A 38 -6.41 -7.47 -6.68
CA MET A 38 -5.58 -6.42 -6.10
C MET A 38 -5.50 -5.16 -6.98
N SER A 39 -5.77 -5.29 -8.29
CA SER A 39 -5.95 -4.16 -9.21
C SER A 39 -7.08 -3.22 -8.81
N TYR A 40 -8.08 -3.71 -8.09
CA TYR A 40 -9.21 -2.90 -7.63
C TYR A 40 -8.97 -2.25 -6.27
N ASN A 41 -8.45 -3.00 -5.29
CA ASN A 41 -8.41 -2.57 -3.89
C ASN A 41 -7.05 -2.77 -3.21
N GLY A 42 -5.99 -3.07 -3.97
CA GLY A 42 -4.67 -3.42 -3.42
C GLY A 42 -3.72 -2.25 -3.19
N CYS A 43 -4.12 -1.00 -3.36
CA CYS A 43 -3.21 0.15 -3.29
C CYS A 43 -2.45 0.23 -1.97
N GLU A 44 -3.11 -0.06 -0.83
CA GLU A 44 -2.47 -0.06 0.48
C GLU A 44 -1.42 -1.18 0.63
N ILE A 45 -1.75 -2.40 0.16
CA ILE A 45 -0.81 -3.53 0.19
C ILE A 45 0.44 -3.22 -0.65
N ILE A 46 0.23 -2.65 -1.85
CA ILE A 46 1.31 -2.25 -2.75
C ILE A 46 2.14 -1.11 -2.15
N ALA A 47 1.49 -0.14 -1.50
CA ALA A 47 2.20 0.93 -0.82
C ALA A 47 3.09 0.41 0.31
N VAL A 48 2.58 -0.51 1.14
CA VAL A 48 3.39 -1.17 2.18
C VAL A 48 4.54 -1.96 1.56
N TYR A 49 4.29 -2.75 0.52
CA TYR A 49 5.33 -3.49 -0.19
C TYR A 49 6.45 -2.58 -0.69
N ASN A 50 6.09 -1.49 -1.39
CA ASN A 50 7.05 -0.54 -1.92
C ASN A 50 7.81 0.18 -0.80
N TYR A 51 7.12 0.57 0.26
CA TYR A 51 7.72 1.22 1.43
C TYR A 51 8.73 0.31 2.13
N MET A 52 8.39 -0.94 2.38
CA MET A 52 9.32 -1.91 2.98
C MET A 52 10.54 -2.12 2.08
N ARG A 53 10.33 -2.15 0.77
CA ARG A 53 11.41 -2.27 -0.20
C ARG A 53 12.34 -1.05 -0.22
N LEU A 54 11.84 0.17 -0.04
CA LEU A 54 12.65 1.38 0.13
C LEU A 54 13.62 1.25 1.31
N HIS A 55 13.20 0.55 2.35
CA HIS A 55 14.01 0.27 3.56
C HIS A 55 14.82 -1.03 3.49
N GLY A 56 14.96 -1.63 2.31
CA GLY A 56 15.73 -2.87 2.11
C GLY A 56 15.10 -4.12 2.73
N VAL A 57 13.85 -4.05 3.18
CA VAL A 57 13.14 -5.17 3.80
C VAL A 57 12.41 -5.97 2.73
N LYS A 58 12.83 -7.22 2.54
CA LYS A 58 12.13 -8.14 1.64
C LYS A 58 10.79 -8.55 2.24
N THR A 59 9.73 -8.35 1.47
CA THR A 59 8.37 -8.74 1.85
C THR A 59 7.71 -9.50 0.70
N ASN A 60 6.80 -10.40 1.05
CA ASN A 60 6.00 -11.13 0.08
C ASN A 60 4.58 -10.54 0.04
N MET A 61 4.04 -10.27 -1.15
CA MET A 61 2.71 -9.69 -1.32
C MET A 61 1.60 -10.57 -0.75
N ALA A 62 1.74 -11.89 -0.83
CA ALA A 62 0.74 -12.82 -0.28
C ALA A 62 0.72 -12.73 1.26
N ASP A 63 1.90 -12.66 1.88
CA ASP A 63 2.02 -12.54 3.34
C ASP A 63 1.48 -11.18 3.82
N LEU A 64 1.81 -10.09 3.10
CA LEU A 64 1.26 -8.76 3.38
C LEU A 64 -0.26 -8.73 3.30
N ALA A 65 -0.82 -9.27 2.22
CA ALA A 65 -2.26 -9.33 2.02
C ALA A 65 -2.95 -10.15 3.13
N LEU A 66 -2.36 -11.28 3.52
CA LEU A 66 -2.88 -12.12 4.61
C LEU A 66 -2.87 -11.38 5.95
N GLU A 67 -1.81 -10.66 6.24
CA GLU A 67 -1.63 -9.98 7.52
C GLU A 67 -2.51 -8.72 7.66
N ILE A 68 -2.63 -7.95 6.58
CA ILE A 68 -3.38 -6.69 6.59
C ILE A 68 -4.89 -6.95 6.48
N TYR A 69 -5.32 -8.00 5.75
CA TYR A 69 -6.73 -8.26 5.46
C TYR A 69 -7.66 -8.25 6.68
N PRO A 70 -7.37 -8.94 7.79
CA PRO A 70 -8.34 -9.11 8.89
C PRO A 70 -8.79 -7.79 9.54
N LYS A 71 -7.93 -6.77 9.49
CA LYS A 71 -8.19 -5.48 10.11
C LYS A 71 -8.22 -4.32 9.10
N GLY A 72 -7.60 -4.50 7.94
CA GLY A 72 -7.48 -3.48 6.90
C GLY A 72 -8.62 -3.50 5.90
N SER A 73 -9.17 -4.68 5.60
CA SER A 73 -10.22 -4.82 4.59
C SER A 73 -11.56 -4.26 5.07
N VAL A 74 -12.09 -3.28 4.35
CA VAL A 74 -13.41 -2.70 4.62
C VAL A 74 -14.46 -3.44 3.79
N LEU A 75 -15.46 -4.05 4.47
CA LEU A 75 -16.51 -4.88 3.85
C LEU A 75 -15.95 -5.88 2.83
N MET A 76 -15.02 -6.73 3.27
CA MET A 76 -14.34 -7.73 2.44
C MET A 76 -13.64 -7.17 1.19
N GLY A 77 -13.21 -5.92 1.25
CA GLY A 77 -12.49 -5.22 0.18
C GLY A 77 -13.38 -4.44 -0.77
N LEU A 78 -14.69 -4.39 -0.56
CA LEU A 78 -15.62 -3.63 -1.41
C LEU A 78 -15.30 -2.12 -1.39
N PHE A 79 -14.93 -1.59 -0.23
CA PHE A 79 -14.54 -0.19 -0.03
C PHE A 79 -13.03 0.00 0.16
N GLY A 80 -12.22 -0.93 -0.35
CA GLY A 80 -10.77 -0.87 -0.25
C GLY A 80 -10.25 -1.24 1.14
N SER A 81 -9.22 -0.54 1.58
CA SER A 81 -8.53 -0.79 2.84
C SER A 81 -8.60 0.44 3.76
N ASN A 82 -8.54 0.18 5.07
CA ASN A 82 -8.53 1.21 6.09
C ASN A 82 -7.09 1.66 6.39
N PRO A 83 -6.67 2.88 6.02
CA PRO A 83 -5.28 3.34 6.18
C PRO A 83 -4.82 3.42 7.64
N TYR A 84 -5.73 3.46 8.62
CA TYR A 84 -5.35 3.40 10.04
C TYR A 84 -4.72 2.07 10.45
N MET A 85 -4.89 1.03 9.62
CA MET A 85 -4.22 -0.26 9.81
C MET A 85 -2.71 -0.20 9.63
N LEU A 86 -2.22 0.75 8.84
CA LEU A 86 -0.79 0.96 8.61
C LEU A 86 -0.05 1.19 9.93
N ARG A 87 -0.62 2.01 10.80
CA ARG A 87 -0.07 2.26 12.14
C ARG A 87 0.14 0.96 12.92
N TYR A 88 -0.91 0.14 13.02
CA TYR A 88 -0.84 -1.15 13.71
C TYR A 88 0.18 -2.10 13.06
N TYR A 89 0.21 -2.13 11.73
CA TYR A 89 1.14 -2.98 10.97
C TYR A 89 2.60 -2.65 11.29
N PHE A 90 2.97 -1.36 11.30
CA PHE A 90 4.33 -0.90 11.54
C PHE A 90 4.72 -1.00 13.02
N GLN A 91 3.83 -0.64 13.94
CA GLN A 91 4.07 -0.77 15.39
C GLN A 91 4.36 -2.22 15.79
N LYS A 92 3.60 -3.18 15.26
CA LYS A 92 3.83 -4.61 15.51
C LYS A 92 5.23 -5.08 15.09
N ARG A 93 5.87 -4.36 14.18
CA ARG A 93 7.24 -4.64 13.69
C ARG A 93 8.32 -3.81 14.39
N GLY A 94 7.96 -3.08 15.43
CA GLY A 94 8.89 -2.20 16.14
C GLY A 94 9.38 -1.03 15.30
N MET A 95 8.70 -0.71 14.19
CA MET A 95 9.01 0.45 13.37
C MET A 95 8.35 1.68 13.97
N SER A 96 9.16 2.73 14.17
CA SER A 96 8.64 4.04 14.58
C SER A 96 7.83 4.65 13.44
N GLU A 97 6.63 5.11 13.73
CA GLU A 97 5.76 5.75 12.75
C GLU A 97 5.10 6.99 13.35
N HIS A 98 4.89 8.00 12.52
CA HIS A 98 4.18 9.22 12.88
C HIS A 98 3.06 9.47 11.87
N GLY A 99 1.80 9.32 12.31
CA GLY A 99 0.65 9.69 11.50
C GLY A 99 0.50 11.21 11.46
N ILE A 100 0.47 11.79 10.25
CA ILE A 100 0.31 13.21 10.01
C ILE A 100 -0.91 13.41 9.11
N THR A 101 -1.86 14.23 9.56
CA THR A 101 -3.05 14.62 8.79
C THR A 101 -3.01 16.08 8.32
N ASP A 102 -2.10 16.86 8.90
CA ASP A 102 -1.89 18.27 8.53
C ASP A 102 -0.86 18.40 7.40
N TYR A 103 -1.25 19.06 6.31
CA TYR A 103 -0.43 19.18 5.10
C TYR A 103 0.84 20.02 5.32
N GLU A 104 0.76 21.12 6.07
CA GLU A 104 1.91 22.00 6.32
C GLU A 104 2.93 21.29 7.23
N ARG A 105 2.44 20.54 8.20
CA ARG A 105 3.28 19.67 9.02
C ARG A 105 3.95 18.59 8.18
N PHE A 106 3.21 17.94 7.28
CA PHE A 106 3.76 16.93 6.38
C PHE A 106 4.89 17.52 5.51
N LYS A 107 4.68 18.66 4.85
CA LYS A 107 5.71 19.33 4.03
C LYS A 107 7.01 19.60 4.80
N ARG A 108 6.88 19.94 6.07
CA ARG A 108 8.03 20.28 6.92
C ARG A 108 8.78 19.04 7.42
N GLU A 109 8.08 17.95 7.69
CA GLU A 109 8.65 16.74 8.31
C GLU A 109 9.08 15.68 7.27
N PHE A 110 8.37 15.56 6.16
CA PHE A 110 8.64 14.55 5.14
C PHE A 110 10.06 14.56 4.57
N PRO A 111 10.68 15.72 4.23
CA PRO A 111 12.05 15.72 3.71
C PRO A 111 13.07 15.14 4.70
N LYS A 112 12.80 15.26 6.00
CA LYS A 112 13.66 14.72 7.07
C LYS A 112 13.45 13.22 7.27
N ALA A 113 12.23 12.76 7.07
CA ALA A 113 11.88 11.33 7.16
C ALA A 113 12.39 10.52 5.96
N GLY A 114 12.56 11.16 4.81
CA GLY A 114 13.05 10.54 3.57
C GLY A 114 12.02 9.69 2.83
N SER A 115 11.04 9.12 3.52
CA SER A 115 9.99 8.30 2.91
C SER A 115 8.70 8.34 3.71
N ALA A 116 7.56 8.08 3.04
CA ALA A 116 6.26 8.00 3.68
C ALA A 116 5.30 7.11 2.89
N ILE A 117 4.19 6.73 3.53
CA ILE A 117 2.99 6.23 2.86
C ILE A 117 1.94 7.33 2.95
N ILE A 118 1.36 7.69 1.81
CA ILE A 118 0.37 8.75 1.70
C ILE A 118 -0.95 8.17 1.21
N SER A 119 -2.03 8.47 1.91
CA SER A 119 -3.40 8.19 1.46
C SER A 119 -4.11 9.49 1.14
N PHE A 120 -4.72 9.56 -0.03
CA PHE A 120 -5.42 10.75 -0.51
C PHE A 120 -6.66 10.38 -1.32
N TRP A 121 -7.63 11.30 -1.35
CA TRP A 121 -8.82 11.16 -2.15
C TRP A 121 -8.55 11.54 -3.60
N THR A 122 -8.86 10.62 -4.51
CA THR A 122 -8.84 10.91 -5.95
C THR A 122 -10.16 11.54 -6.36
N LYS A 123 -10.08 12.69 -7.05
CA LYS A 123 -11.27 13.30 -7.65
C LYS A 123 -11.60 12.56 -8.96
N ARG A 124 -12.65 11.74 -8.94
CA ARG A 124 -13.24 11.18 -10.16
C ARG A 124 -14.63 11.77 -10.37
N PRO A 125 -15.11 11.95 -11.62
CA PRO A 125 -16.38 12.63 -11.90
C PRO A 125 -17.61 12.01 -11.21
N LEU A 126 -17.59 10.70 -10.97
CA LEU A 126 -18.73 9.96 -10.41
C LEU A 126 -18.48 9.33 -9.05
N LEU A 127 -17.22 9.05 -8.69
CA LEU A 127 -16.87 8.39 -7.43
C LEU A 127 -15.47 8.81 -6.99
N SER A 128 -15.38 9.46 -5.84
CA SER A 128 -14.09 9.66 -5.17
C SER A 128 -13.63 8.35 -4.56
N SER A 129 -12.38 7.96 -4.80
CA SER A 129 -11.78 6.78 -4.17
C SER A 129 -10.54 7.18 -3.37
N LEU A 130 -10.32 6.51 -2.26
CA LEU A 130 -9.08 6.63 -1.51
C LEU A 130 -7.98 5.88 -2.24
N HIS A 131 -6.86 6.53 -2.51
CA HIS A 131 -5.67 5.90 -3.07
C HIS A 131 -4.50 6.02 -2.11
N THR A 132 -3.68 4.98 -2.02
CA THR A 132 -2.54 4.91 -1.13
C THR A 132 -1.28 4.58 -1.91
N VAL A 133 -0.23 5.36 -1.70
CA VAL A 133 1.05 5.27 -2.41
C VAL A 133 2.23 5.32 -1.44
N ALA A 134 3.35 4.72 -1.81
CA ALA A 134 4.63 4.98 -1.15
C ALA A 134 5.34 6.13 -1.86
N VAL A 135 6.01 6.97 -1.09
CA VAL A 135 6.77 8.12 -1.60
C VAL A 135 8.15 8.18 -0.97
N GLU A 136 9.10 8.72 -1.73
CA GLU A 136 10.49 8.91 -1.33
C GLU A 136 10.90 10.35 -1.63
N SER A 137 11.57 11.00 -0.66
CA SER A 137 12.19 12.31 -0.86
C SER A 137 13.51 12.14 -1.61
N MET A 138 13.69 12.94 -2.66
CA MET A 138 14.89 12.93 -3.48
C MET A 138 15.86 14.02 -3.04
N GLU A 139 17.17 13.81 -3.20
CA GLU A 139 18.23 14.79 -2.85
C GLU A 139 18.07 16.14 -3.56
N ASN A 140 17.50 16.14 -4.76
CA ASN A 140 17.22 17.36 -5.53
C ASN A 140 15.95 18.12 -5.07
N GLY A 141 15.34 17.71 -3.95
CA GLY A 141 14.10 18.29 -3.42
C GLY A 141 12.83 17.76 -4.11
N GLY A 142 12.96 16.85 -5.07
CA GLY A 142 11.83 16.18 -5.72
C GLY A 142 11.24 15.09 -4.84
N VAL A 143 10.11 14.55 -5.29
CA VAL A 143 9.41 13.41 -4.67
C VAL A 143 9.22 12.32 -5.71
N ARG A 144 9.67 11.11 -5.39
CA ARG A 144 9.35 9.93 -6.19
C ARG A 144 8.12 9.25 -5.62
N VAL A 145 7.16 8.95 -6.47
CA VAL A 145 5.89 8.30 -6.08
C VAL A 145 5.83 6.92 -6.72
N TYR A 146 5.50 5.91 -5.92
CA TYR A 146 5.34 4.52 -6.36
C TYR A 146 3.86 4.14 -6.37
N ASN A 147 3.40 3.52 -7.47
CA ASN A 147 2.00 3.15 -7.70
C ASN A 147 1.04 4.35 -7.84
N TYR A 148 1.52 5.42 -8.49
CA TYR A 148 0.69 6.60 -8.76
C TYR A 148 -0.32 6.38 -9.90
N SER A 149 0.07 5.65 -10.93
CA SER A 149 -0.80 5.34 -12.08
C SER A 149 -1.44 3.96 -11.96
N ASN A 150 -2.70 3.88 -12.36
CA ASN A 150 -3.42 2.61 -12.54
C ASN A 150 -3.18 2.08 -13.93
#